data_dfac05462191edbe57bd4e8bc5a6243c
#
_entry.id   dfac05462191edbe57bd4e8bc5a6243c
#
_cell.length_a   1.000
_cell.length_b   1.000
_cell.length_c   1.000
_cell.angle_alpha   90.00
_cell.angle_beta   90.00
_cell.angle_gamma   90.00
#
_symmetry.space_group_name_H-M   'P 1'
#
loop_
_entity.id
_entity.type
_entity.pdbx_description
1 polymer ?
#
loop_
_entity_poly.entity_id
_entity_poly.type
_entity_poly.pdbx_seq_one_letter_code
_entity_poly.pdbx_strand_id
1 'polypeptide(L)'
;MKYLKYILLLFIWFTVNFGAHSELTANQIIDKCLTKFNTSKGISATYTIVGRNISKQSGTIKIQGNKFTISHPSITTWYDGKTQWNYNSDSDEVTISSPSTSEIEMINPYAIVKNYKANYTATLSKSKIKGTYCIVLNAKSPKNQIKKIYLYIKSGDYVPARLDIVSDNNSLSTIVITNYKSGQNFPSSDFVFSTKKYKSATIIDLR
;
A
#
# COMPACT_ATOMS: atom_id res chain seq x y z
N MET A 1 60.09 -60.03 -7.36
CA MET A 1 60.03 -58.67 -7.93
C MET A 1 58.57 -58.24 -7.93
N LYS A 2 58.20 -57.40 -6.99
CA LYS A 2 56.78 -56.98 -6.73
C LYS A 2 56.64 -55.55 -7.09
N TYR A 3 55.84 -55.24 -8.11
CA TYR A 3 55.46 -53.88 -8.43
C TYR A 3 54.19 -53.51 -7.63
N LEU A 4 54.37 -52.64 -6.66
CA LEU A 4 53.30 -52.07 -5.87
C LEU A 4 52.71 -50.85 -6.64
N LYS A 5 51.49 -51.02 -7.17
CA LYS A 5 50.77 -49.97 -7.86
C LYS A 5 50.17 -48.99 -6.84
N TYR A 6 50.67 -47.80 -6.85
CA TYR A 6 50.02 -46.66 -6.11
C TYR A 6 48.77 -46.24 -6.86
N ILE A 7 47.61 -46.57 -6.32
CA ILE A 7 46.33 -46.01 -6.74
C ILE A 7 46.15 -44.71 -5.99
N LEU A 8 46.39 -43.59 -6.69
CA LEU A 8 46.11 -42.23 -6.19
C LEU A 8 44.62 -41.95 -6.34
N LEU A 9 43.86 -42.08 -5.23
CA LEU A 9 42.46 -41.69 -5.17
C LEU A 9 42.38 -40.16 -5.10
N LEU A 10 42.14 -39.53 -6.25
CA LEU A 10 41.78 -38.11 -6.35
C LEU A 10 40.35 -37.96 -5.83
N PHE A 11 40.24 -37.57 -4.56
CA PHE A 11 38.99 -37.10 -4.00
C PHE A 11 38.74 -35.68 -4.52
N ILE A 12 37.98 -35.57 -5.62
CA ILE A 12 37.45 -34.27 -6.10
C ILE A 12 36.37 -33.88 -5.11
N TRP A 13 36.73 -32.98 -4.20
CA TRP A 13 35.76 -32.27 -3.34
C TRP A 13 34.94 -31.33 -4.23
N PHE A 14 33.80 -31.83 -4.68
CA PHE A 14 32.78 -30.97 -5.30
C PHE A 14 32.19 -30.11 -4.18
N THR A 15 32.76 -28.95 -3.95
CA THR A 15 32.10 -27.90 -3.12
C THR A 15 30.91 -27.39 -3.89
N VAL A 16 29.75 -28.02 -3.65
CA VAL A 16 28.49 -27.46 -4.05
C VAL A 16 28.32 -26.15 -3.25
N ASN A 17 28.68 -25.04 -3.86
CA ASN A 17 28.27 -23.73 -3.37
C ASN A 17 26.74 -23.66 -3.47
N PHE A 18 26.05 -24.11 -2.41
CA PHE A 18 24.67 -23.69 -2.16
C PHE A 18 24.74 -22.19 -1.96
N GLY A 19 24.57 -21.44 -3.04
CA GLY A 19 24.28 -20.02 -2.92
C GLY A 19 23.06 -19.88 -2.02
N ALA A 20 23.30 -19.52 -0.76
CA ALA A 20 22.24 -19.15 0.16
C ALA A 20 21.46 -18.00 -0.50
N HIS A 21 20.35 -18.33 -1.17
CA HIS A 21 19.37 -17.31 -1.56
C HIS A 21 18.88 -16.73 -0.24
N SER A 22 19.46 -15.63 0.18
CA SER A 22 18.98 -14.94 1.37
C SER A 22 17.52 -14.53 1.08
N GLU A 23 16.59 -15.08 1.85
CA GLU A 23 15.20 -14.67 1.76
C GLU A 23 15.11 -13.16 1.94
N LEU A 24 14.26 -12.52 1.12
CA LEU A 24 14.07 -11.09 1.19
C LEU A 24 13.51 -10.72 2.57
N THR A 25 14.08 -9.69 3.19
CA THR A 25 13.56 -9.12 4.43
C THR A 25 12.25 -8.35 4.17
N ALA A 26 11.46 -8.14 5.21
CA ALA A 26 10.24 -7.33 5.14
C ALA A 26 10.49 -5.95 4.52
N ASN A 27 11.57 -5.27 4.95
CA ASN A 27 11.95 -3.96 4.43
C ASN A 27 12.28 -4.02 2.94
N GLN A 28 13.05 -5.01 2.48
CA GLN A 28 13.38 -5.16 1.07
C GLN A 28 12.14 -5.40 0.19
N ILE A 29 11.16 -6.15 0.69
CA ILE A 29 9.91 -6.39 -0.04
C ILE A 29 9.09 -5.10 -0.14
N ILE A 30 8.98 -4.33 0.96
CA ILE A 30 8.29 -3.03 0.94
C ILE A 30 9.04 -2.06 0.01
N ASP A 31 10.37 -2.00 0.07
CA ASP A 31 11.15 -1.11 -0.79
C ASP A 31 10.97 -1.45 -2.28
N LYS A 32 10.88 -2.75 -2.65
CA LYS A 32 10.52 -3.17 -4.01
C LYS A 32 9.09 -2.73 -4.40
N CYS A 33 8.13 -2.85 -3.50
CA CYS A 33 6.78 -2.36 -3.71
C CYS A 33 6.79 -0.84 -3.93
N LEU A 34 7.45 -0.07 -3.07
CA LEU A 34 7.55 1.38 -3.18
C LEU A 34 8.28 1.84 -4.45
N THR A 35 9.31 1.10 -4.89
CA THR A 35 10.00 1.38 -6.15
C THR A 35 9.03 1.31 -7.33
N LYS A 36 8.13 0.32 -7.37
CA LYS A 36 7.08 0.23 -8.39
C LYS A 36 6.18 1.46 -8.40
N PHE A 37 5.82 1.98 -7.24
CA PHE A 37 5.03 3.21 -7.12
C PHE A 37 5.83 4.44 -7.59
N ASN A 38 7.09 4.58 -7.16
CA ASN A 38 7.91 5.76 -7.43
C ASN A 38 8.37 5.86 -8.90
N THR A 39 8.58 4.72 -9.56
CA THR A 39 9.00 4.67 -10.97
C THR A 39 7.84 4.78 -11.94
N SER A 40 6.61 4.61 -11.49
CA SER A 40 5.44 4.82 -12.33
C SER A 40 5.03 6.28 -12.35
N LYS A 41 4.62 6.77 -13.53
CA LYS A 41 4.09 8.14 -13.68
C LYS A 41 2.87 8.34 -12.79
N GLY A 42 1.99 7.35 -12.76
CA GLY A 42 0.83 7.29 -11.88
C GLY A 42 0.28 5.87 -11.81
N ILE A 43 -0.56 5.61 -10.84
CA ILE A 43 -1.25 4.34 -10.65
C ILE A 43 -2.75 4.55 -10.51
N SER A 44 -3.51 3.55 -10.93
CA SER A 44 -4.92 3.42 -10.59
C SER A 44 -5.23 2.01 -10.12
N ALA A 45 -6.21 1.87 -9.26
CA ALA A 45 -6.71 0.58 -8.79
C ALA A 45 -8.18 0.68 -8.42
N THR A 46 -8.84 -0.46 -8.38
CA THR A 46 -10.12 -0.64 -7.69
C THR A 46 -9.83 -1.23 -6.32
N TYR A 47 -10.55 -0.81 -5.30
CA TYR A 47 -10.47 -1.40 -3.98
C TYR A 47 -11.85 -1.77 -3.45
N THR A 48 -11.86 -2.73 -2.53
CA THR A 48 -13.05 -3.09 -1.76
C THR A 48 -12.67 -3.06 -0.29
N ILE A 49 -13.45 -2.35 0.53
CA ILE A 49 -13.30 -2.30 1.99
C ILE A 49 -14.40 -3.15 2.62
N VAL A 50 -14.01 -3.94 3.61
CA VAL A 50 -14.91 -4.71 4.48
C VAL A 50 -14.43 -4.56 5.92
N GLY A 51 -15.34 -4.31 6.84
CA GLY A 51 -15.01 -4.21 8.27
C GLY A 51 -16.14 -4.69 9.16
N ARG A 52 -15.90 -4.82 10.46
CA ARG A 52 -16.88 -5.35 11.42
C ARG A 52 -18.18 -4.54 11.42
N ASN A 53 -18.08 -3.20 11.30
CA ASN A 53 -19.20 -2.26 11.33
C ASN A 53 -19.28 -1.42 10.05
N ILE A 54 -18.65 -1.89 8.98
CA ILE A 54 -18.60 -1.19 7.69
C ILE A 54 -19.21 -2.14 6.67
N SER A 55 -20.32 -1.72 6.04
CA SER A 55 -20.87 -2.40 4.88
C SER A 55 -19.80 -2.52 3.80
N LYS A 56 -19.81 -3.61 3.05
CA LYS A 56 -18.91 -3.78 1.91
C LYS A 56 -19.04 -2.61 0.95
N GLN A 57 -17.96 -1.86 0.79
CA GLN A 57 -17.87 -0.71 -0.11
C GLN A 57 -16.77 -0.96 -1.15
N SER A 58 -17.00 -0.52 -2.37
CA SER A 58 -16.00 -0.56 -3.44
C SER A 58 -15.82 0.83 -4.03
N GLY A 59 -14.60 1.12 -4.44
CA GLY A 59 -14.26 2.41 -5.01
C GLY A 59 -13.04 2.30 -5.92
N THR A 60 -12.59 3.45 -6.40
CA THR A 60 -11.40 3.59 -7.22
C THR A 60 -10.42 4.53 -6.57
N ILE A 61 -9.14 4.30 -6.82
CA ILE A 61 -8.06 5.20 -6.40
C ILE A 61 -7.18 5.53 -7.60
N LYS A 62 -6.78 6.80 -7.70
CA LYS A 62 -5.72 7.29 -8.57
C LYS A 62 -4.65 7.93 -7.71
N ILE A 63 -3.38 7.67 -7.97
CA ILE A 63 -2.25 8.28 -7.25
C ILE A 63 -1.20 8.70 -8.26
N GLN A 64 -0.64 9.90 -8.07
CA GLN A 64 0.52 10.39 -8.82
C GLN A 64 1.39 11.27 -7.93
N GLY A 65 2.56 10.77 -7.54
CA GLY A 65 3.41 11.42 -6.55
C GLY A 65 2.74 11.50 -5.17
N ASN A 66 2.48 12.72 -4.69
CA ASN A 66 1.75 12.96 -3.44
C ASN A 66 0.25 13.22 -3.65
N LYS A 67 -0.21 13.30 -4.90
CA LYS A 67 -1.60 13.59 -5.25
C LYS A 67 -2.40 12.30 -5.33
N PHE A 68 -3.66 12.37 -4.94
CA PHE A 68 -4.56 11.24 -5.10
C PHE A 68 -6.01 11.67 -5.29
N THR A 69 -6.79 10.76 -5.86
CA THR A 69 -8.26 10.81 -5.88
C THR A 69 -8.78 9.47 -5.44
N ILE A 70 -9.67 9.48 -4.45
CA ILE A 70 -10.35 8.29 -3.95
C ILE A 70 -11.84 8.51 -4.14
N SER A 71 -12.51 7.60 -4.84
CA SER A 71 -13.96 7.69 -5.08
C SER A 71 -14.67 6.47 -4.52
N HIS A 72 -15.69 6.73 -3.75
CA HIS A 72 -16.76 5.82 -3.33
C HIS A 72 -18.07 6.19 -4.05
N PRO A 73 -19.14 5.40 -3.93
CA PRO A 73 -20.44 5.77 -4.53
C PRO A 73 -20.95 7.15 -4.11
N SER A 74 -20.89 7.51 -2.82
CA SER A 74 -21.39 8.78 -2.30
C SER A 74 -20.30 9.80 -1.97
N ILE A 75 -19.03 9.41 -1.91
CA ILE A 75 -17.94 10.29 -1.46
C ILE A 75 -16.81 10.26 -2.47
N THR A 76 -16.34 11.43 -2.87
CA THR A 76 -15.10 11.57 -3.64
C THR A 76 -14.16 12.53 -2.94
N THR A 77 -12.93 12.06 -2.69
CA THR A 77 -11.87 12.86 -2.10
C THR A 77 -10.80 13.12 -3.14
N TRP A 78 -10.44 14.38 -3.35
CA TRP A 78 -9.27 14.81 -4.13
C TRP A 78 -8.23 15.39 -3.19
N TYR A 79 -6.98 15.21 -3.52
CA TYR A 79 -5.84 15.81 -2.83
C TYR A 79 -4.75 16.16 -3.84
N ASP A 80 -4.41 17.45 -3.91
CA ASP A 80 -3.41 17.96 -4.87
C ASP A 80 -1.97 17.99 -4.34
N GLY A 81 -1.76 17.49 -3.11
CA GLY A 81 -0.49 17.54 -2.38
C GLY A 81 -0.46 18.61 -1.28
N LYS A 82 -1.50 19.47 -1.17
CA LYS A 82 -1.63 20.51 -0.16
C LYS A 82 -3.07 20.64 0.34
N THR A 83 -4.02 20.76 -0.58
CA THR A 83 -5.44 20.95 -0.31
C THR A 83 -6.20 19.66 -0.56
N GLN A 84 -7.11 19.35 0.33
CA GLN A 84 -8.05 18.24 0.20
C GLN A 84 -9.46 18.81 -0.04
N TRP A 85 -10.17 18.18 -0.97
CA TRP A 85 -11.61 18.37 -1.20
C TRP A 85 -12.31 17.06 -0.93
N ASN A 86 -13.32 17.06 -0.10
CA ASN A 86 -14.15 15.91 0.21
C ASN A 86 -15.60 16.22 -0.15
N TYR A 87 -16.06 15.69 -1.29
CA TYR A 87 -17.40 15.89 -1.79
C TYR A 87 -18.30 14.73 -1.40
N ASN A 88 -19.44 15.05 -0.82
CA ASN A 88 -20.52 14.12 -0.52
C ASN A 88 -21.67 14.37 -1.49
N SER A 89 -22.01 13.38 -2.33
CA SER A 89 -23.10 13.50 -3.30
C SER A 89 -24.50 13.44 -2.67
N ASP A 90 -24.62 12.88 -1.46
CA ASP A 90 -25.91 12.73 -0.80
C ASP A 90 -26.38 14.07 -0.20
N SER A 91 -25.44 14.92 0.25
CA SER A 91 -25.74 16.28 0.75
C SER A 91 -25.42 17.37 -0.26
N ASP A 92 -24.79 17.06 -1.40
CA ASP A 92 -24.27 18.00 -2.39
C ASP A 92 -23.35 19.07 -1.76
N GLU A 93 -22.45 18.61 -0.88
CA GLU A 93 -21.52 19.46 -0.15
C GLU A 93 -20.08 19.07 -0.42
N VAL A 94 -19.19 20.07 -0.51
CA VAL A 94 -17.74 19.85 -0.56
C VAL A 94 -17.07 20.56 0.62
N THR A 95 -16.33 19.80 1.41
CA THR A 95 -15.46 20.35 2.46
C THR A 95 -14.05 20.51 1.91
N ILE A 96 -13.44 21.68 2.14
CA ILE A 96 -12.07 21.99 1.77
C ILE A 96 -11.23 22.09 3.04
N SER A 97 -10.10 21.39 3.07
CA SER A 97 -9.19 21.38 4.23
C SER A 97 -7.72 21.31 3.82
N SER A 98 -6.83 21.53 4.79
CA SER A 98 -5.38 21.33 4.65
C SER A 98 -4.95 20.23 5.65
N PRO A 99 -5.07 18.95 5.27
CA PRO A 99 -4.87 17.85 6.19
C PRO A 99 -3.40 17.68 6.59
N SER A 100 -3.18 17.24 7.83
CA SER A 100 -1.88 16.79 8.32
C SER A 100 -1.46 15.48 7.69
N THR A 101 -0.18 15.11 7.82
CA THR A 101 0.33 13.82 7.33
C THR A 101 -0.42 12.63 7.93
N SER A 102 -0.78 12.70 9.23
CA SER A 102 -1.51 11.62 9.91
C SER A 102 -2.93 11.46 9.36
N GLU A 103 -3.62 12.55 9.04
CA GLU A 103 -4.95 12.50 8.43
C GLU A 103 -4.89 11.92 7.01
N ILE A 104 -3.86 12.27 6.23
CA ILE A 104 -3.63 11.67 4.91
C ILE A 104 -3.39 10.17 5.01
N GLU A 105 -2.62 9.69 6.01
CA GLU A 105 -2.39 8.27 6.23
C GLU A 105 -3.67 7.50 6.57
N MET A 106 -4.61 8.12 7.27
CA MET A 106 -5.91 7.50 7.57
C MET A 106 -6.80 7.33 6.33
N ILE A 107 -6.68 8.22 5.36
CA ILE A 107 -7.51 8.22 4.14
C ILE A 107 -6.86 7.38 3.04
N ASN A 108 -5.53 7.44 2.92
CA ASN A 108 -4.78 6.81 1.85
C ASN A 108 -3.83 5.73 2.40
N PRO A 109 -4.20 4.44 2.34
CA PRO A 109 -3.37 3.34 2.83
C PRO A 109 -1.97 3.28 2.19
N TYR A 110 -1.81 3.82 0.97
CA TYR A 110 -0.49 3.95 0.35
C TYR A 110 0.43 4.90 1.12
N ALA A 111 -0.11 6.00 1.67
CA ALA A 111 0.67 6.93 2.48
C ALA A 111 1.25 6.24 3.72
N ILE A 112 0.49 5.31 4.35
CA ILE A 112 0.99 4.49 5.46
C ILE A 112 2.20 3.66 5.02
N VAL A 113 2.10 2.95 3.88
CA VAL A 113 3.18 2.11 3.37
C VAL A 113 4.39 2.96 2.99
N LYS A 114 4.19 4.15 2.41
CA LYS A 114 5.26 5.08 2.05
C LYS A 114 6.04 5.58 3.27
N ASN A 115 5.35 5.86 4.38
CA ASN A 115 5.91 6.45 5.58
C ASN A 115 6.12 5.44 6.73
N TYR A 116 5.97 4.12 6.48
CA TYR A 116 5.92 3.12 7.54
C TYR A 116 7.11 3.17 8.50
N LYS A 117 8.31 3.47 8.00
CA LYS A 117 9.56 3.50 8.81
C LYS A 117 9.48 4.50 9.98
N ALA A 118 8.69 5.58 9.85
CA ALA A 118 8.51 6.54 10.94
C ALA A 118 7.68 5.95 12.09
N ASN A 119 6.57 5.29 11.77
CA ASN A 119 5.53 4.94 12.73
C ASN A 119 5.42 3.45 13.05
N TYR A 120 6.04 2.56 12.24
CA TYR A 120 5.90 1.11 12.34
C TYR A 120 7.24 0.37 12.26
N THR A 121 7.29 -0.80 12.89
CA THR A 121 8.30 -1.83 12.65
C THR A 121 7.74 -2.87 11.69
N ALA A 122 8.55 -3.35 10.74
CA ALA A 122 8.13 -4.32 9.74
C ALA A 122 8.75 -5.68 10.02
N THR A 123 7.95 -6.73 10.03
CA THR A 123 8.40 -8.13 10.16
C THR A 123 7.75 -8.99 9.08
N LEU A 124 8.50 -9.97 8.55
CA LEU A 124 7.95 -10.93 7.61
C LEU A 124 7.19 -12.02 8.39
N SER A 125 6.04 -12.43 7.86
CA SER A 125 5.21 -13.48 8.44
C SER A 125 4.79 -14.47 7.33
N LYS A 126 4.37 -15.66 7.75
CA LYS A 126 3.81 -16.64 6.82
C LYS A 126 2.53 -16.08 6.19
N SER A 127 2.49 -16.02 4.87
CA SER A 127 1.30 -15.56 4.17
C SER A 127 0.20 -16.62 4.16
N LYS A 128 -1.04 -16.19 4.41
CA LYS A 128 -2.25 -17.00 4.25
C LYS A 128 -2.83 -16.91 2.83
N ILE A 129 -2.27 -16.05 1.98
CA ILE A 129 -2.70 -15.83 0.60
C ILE A 129 -1.62 -16.36 -0.34
N LYS A 130 -1.96 -17.34 -1.16
CA LYS A 130 -1.02 -17.96 -2.13
C LYS A 130 -0.44 -16.89 -3.06
N GLY A 131 0.86 -16.96 -3.31
CA GLY A 131 1.56 -16.05 -4.22
C GLY A 131 1.77 -14.64 -3.67
N THR A 132 1.72 -14.47 -2.33
CA THR A 132 2.01 -13.19 -1.69
C THR A 132 3.00 -13.34 -0.54
N TYR A 133 3.75 -12.27 -0.29
CA TYR A 133 4.42 -12.04 0.99
C TYR A 133 3.42 -11.43 1.97
N CYS A 134 3.50 -11.78 3.25
CA CYS A 134 2.76 -11.12 4.33
C CYS A 134 3.75 -10.36 5.21
N ILE A 135 3.62 -9.04 5.23
CA ILE A 135 4.42 -8.17 6.10
C ILE A 135 3.53 -7.65 7.20
N VAL A 136 3.97 -7.79 8.43
CA VAL A 136 3.28 -7.26 9.61
C VAL A 136 3.95 -5.95 10.00
N LEU A 137 3.21 -4.86 9.90
CA LEU A 137 3.59 -3.55 10.40
C LEU A 137 3.00 -3.38 11.81
N ASN A 138 3.83 -3.29 12.83
CA ASN A 138 3.40 -3.03 14.21
C ASN A 138 3.71 -1.58 14.56
N ALA A 139 2.74 -0.88 15.13
CA ALA A 139 2.91 0.50 15.57
C ALA A 139 4.01 0.60 16.62
N LYS A 140 4.89 1.59 16.49
CA LYS A 140 5.95 1.89 17.45
C LYS A 140 5.43 2.59 18.70
N SER A 141 4.34 3.34 18.57
CA SER A 141 3.73 4.09 19.67
C SER A 141 2.36 3.52 20.03
N PRO A 142 2.06 3.39 21.32
CA PRO A 142 0.73 3.01 21.80
C PRO A 142 -0.34 4.08 21.50
N LYS A 143 0.06 5.29 21.12
CA LYS A 143 -0.86 6.38 20.73
C LYS A 143 -1.33 6.31 19.29
N ASN A 144 -0.72 5.45 18.46
CA ASN A 144 -1.16 5.30 17.07
C ASN A 144 -2.58 4.73 17.03
N GLN A 145 -3.45 5.32 16.25
CA GLN A 145 -4.82 4.83 16.05
C GLN A 145 -4.83 3.50 15.28
N ILE A 146 -3.88 3.29 14.37
CA ILE A 146 -3.68 2.00 13.70
C ILE A 146 -2.57 1.26 14.45
N LYS A 147 -2.92 0.14 15.08
CA LYS A 147 -2.00 -0.66 15.90
C LYS A 147 -1.19 -1.64 15.05
N LYS A 148 -1.82 -2.23 14.06
CA LYS A 148 -1.19 -3.26 13.25
C LYS A 148 -1.76 -3.28 11.83
N ILE A 149 -0.90 -3.57 10.86
CA ILE A 149 -1.31 -3.78 9.48
C ILE A 149 -0.67 -5.08 8.98
N TYR A 150 -1.48 -5.97 8.41
CA TYR A 150 -1.00 -7.08 7.60
C TYR A 150 -1.04 -6.64 6.13
N LEU A 151 0.13 -6.41 5.57
CA LEU A 151 0.30 -5.99 4.18
C LEU A 151 0.65 -7.21 3.32
N TYR A 152 -0.24 -7.57 2.40
CA TYR A 152 -0.02 -8.64 1.45
C TYR A 152 0.44 -8.07 0.12
N ILE A 153 1.66 -8.45 -0.29
CA ILE A 153 2.30 -8.00 -1.53
C ILE A 153 2.48 -9.22 -2.44
N LYS A 154 2.06 -9.14 -3.70
CA LYS A 154 2.26 -10.22 -4.67
C LYS A 154 3.74 -10.51 -4.87
N SER A 155 4.13 -11.77 -4.85
CA SER A 155 5.55 -12.18 -4.96
C SER A 155 6.12 -12.02 -6.38
N GLY A 156 5.28 -12.02 -7.42
CA GLY A 156 5.72 -11.92 -8.81
C GLY A 156 6.07 -10.51 -9.26
N ASP A 157 5.27 -9.51 -8.86
CA ASP A 157 5.39 -8.13 -9.35
C ASP A 157 5.51 -7.08 -8.25
N TYR A 158 5.49 -7.48 -6.99
CA TYR A 158 5.55 -6.62 -5.80
C TYR A 158 4.42 -5.59 -5.71
N VAL A 159 3.26 -5.89 -6.27
CA VAL A 159 2.07 -5.05 -6.18
C VAL A 159 1.28 -5.40 -4.92
N PRO A 160 0.76 -4.40 -4.16
CA PRO A 160 -0.09 -4.68 -3.01
C PRO A 160 -1.40 -5.35 -3.46
N ALA A 161 -1.80 -6.41 -2.76
CA ALA A 161 -3.03 -7.16 -3.05
C ALA A 161 -4.09 -6.94 -1.98
N ARG A 162 -3.68 -6.81 -0.70
CA ARG A 162 -4.59 -6.68 0.43
C ARG A 162 -3.89 -6.02 1.62
N LEU A 163 -4.67 -5.27 2.39
CA LEU A 163 -4.29 -4.77 3.70
C LEU A 163 -5.36 -5.19 4.71
N ASP A 164 -4.94 -5.77 5.83
CA ASP A 164 -5.79 -5.97 7.00
C ASP A 164 -5.31 -5.00 8.08
N ILE A 165 -6.16 -4.06 8.46
CA ILE A 165 -5.84 -2.95 9.36
C ILE A 165 -6.53 -3.19 10.70
N VAL A 166 -5.76 -3.22 11.78
CA VAL A 166 -6.24 -3.34 13.16
C VAL A 166 -6.10 -2.00 13.83
N SER A 167 -7.22 -1.41 14.22
CA SER A 167 -7.29 -0.13 14.92
C SER A 167 -7.09 -0.29 16.46
N ASP A 168 -7.01 0.82 17.17
CA ASP A 168 -6.84 0.88 18.63
C ASP A 168 -8.00 0.22 19.41
N ASN A 169 -9.22 0.29 18.89
CA ASN A 169 -10.40 -0.40 19.42
C ASN A 169 -10.50 -1.88 19.02
N ASN A 170 -9.41 -2.46 18.47
CA ASN A 170 -9.34 -3.82 17.93
C ASN A 170 -10.34 -4.10 16.77
N SER A 171 -10.89 -3.07 16.14
CA SER A 171 -11.66 -3.28 14.92
C SER A 171 -10.73 -3.69 13.77
N LEU A 172 -11.21 -4.63 12.96
CA LEU A 172 -10.51 -5.11 11.76
C LEU A 172 -11.20 -4.57 10.52
N SER A 173 -10.45 -3.89 9.69
CA SER A 173 -10.85 -3.49 8.34
C SER A 173 -9.95 -4.15 7.31
N THR A 174 -10.55 -4.71 6.28
CA THR A 174 -9.83 -5.35 5.17
C THR A 174 -10.02 -4.53 3.91
N ILE A 175 -8.92 -4.18 3.26
CA ILE A 175 -8.88 -3.53 1.94
C ILE A 175 -8.32 -4.54 0.94
N VAL A 176 -9.11 -4.91 -0.06
CA VAL A 176 -8.67 -5.75 -1.17
C VAL A 176 -8.44 -4.87 -2.39
N ILE A 177 -7.29 -5.01 -3.04
CA ILE A 177 -6.87 -4.21 -4.19
C ILE A 177 -6.98 -5.08 -5.45
N THR A 178 -7.67 -4.56 -6.46
CA THR A 178 -7.86 -5.22 -7.75
C THR A 178 -7.63 -4.21 -8.89
N ASN A 179 -7.56 -4.70 -10.13
CA ASN A 179 -7.42 -3.87 -11.32
C ASN A 179 -6.28 -2.83 -11.23
N TYR A 180 -5.19 -3.21 -10.55
CA TYR A 180 -4.01 -2.34 -10.42
C TYR A 180 -3.38 -2.08 -11.78
N LYS A 181 -3.17 -0.81 -12.12
CA LYS A 181 -2.50 -0.34 -13.33
C LYS A 181 -1.44 0.69 -12.95
N SER A 182 -0.22 0.50 -13.41
CA SER A 182 0.89 1.45 -13.27
C SER A 182 1.20 2.15 -14.60
N GLY A 183 2.11 3.14 -14.56
CA GLY A 183 2.52 3.87 -15.77
C GLY A 183 1.45 4.80 -16.33
N GLN A 184 0.42 5.11 -15.55
CA GLN A 184 -0.66 6.00 -15.95
C GLN A 184 -0.21 7.46 -15.94
N ASN A 185 -0.74 8.25 -16.86
CA ASN A 185 -0.50 9.69 -16.91
C ASN A 185 -1.82 10.41 -16.68
N PHE A 186 -1.96 11.06 -15.54
CA PHE A 186 -3.16 11.78 -15.14
C PHE A 186 -2.94 13.29 -15.28
N PRO A 187 -3.89 14.04 -15.86
CA PRO A 187 -3.86 15.49 -15.83
C PRO A 187 -4.02 15.99 -14.37
N SER A 188 -3.46 17.15 -14.06
CA SER A 188 -3.55 17.72 -12.71
C SER A 188 -5.01 17.95 -12.25
N SER A 189 -5.92 18.14 -13.18
CA SER A 189 -7.36 18.28 -12.90
C SER A 189 -8.00 17.03 -12.30
N ASP A 190 -7.38 15.86 -12.45
CA ASP A 190 -7.86 14.62 -11.83
C ASP A 190 -7.74 14.64 -10.31
N PHE A 191 -6.92 15.54 -9.75
CA PHE A 191 -6.60 15.64 -8.31
C PHE A 191 -7.18 16.88 -7.64
N VAL A 192 -8.07 17.60 -8.32
CA VAL A 192 -8.67 18.85 -7.84
C VAL A 192 -10.18 18.80 -8.02
N PHE A 193 -10.90 19.30 -7.04
CA PHE A 193 -12.35 19.50 -7.16
C PHE A 193 -12.67 20.52 -8.24
N SER A 194 -13.69 20.24 -9.06
CA SER A 194 -14.09 21.11 -10.16
C SER A 194 -15.45 21.78 -9.88
N THR A 195 -15.46 23.05 -9.53
CA THR A 195 -16.68 23.86 -9.38
C THR A 195 -17.52 23.92 -10.66
N LYS A 196 -16.87 23.78 -11.83
CA LYS A 196 -17.59 23.73 -13.12
C LYS A 196 -18.41 22.44 -13.27
N LYS A 197 -17.92 21.32 -12.72
CA LYS A 197 -18.60 20.02 -12.76
C LYS A 197 -19.69 19.92 -11.69
N TYR A 198 -19.46 20.49 -10.52
CA TYR A 198 -20.31 20.42 -9.34
C TYR A 198 -20.83 21.82 -9.01
N LYS A 199 -21.68 22.36 -9.91
CA LYS A 199 -22.13 23.77 -9.84
C LYS A 199 -23.07 24.06 -8.67
N SER A 200 -23.82 23.05 -8.21
CA SER A 200 -24.79 23.15 -7.10
C SER A 200 -24.15 22.92 -5.74
N ALA A 201 -22.92 22.36 -5.71
CA ALA A 201 -22.32 21.96 -4.45
C ALA A 201 -22.09 23.14 -3.51
N THR A 202 -22.58 23.00 -2.28
CA THR A 202 -22.27 23.91 -1.18
C THR A 202 -20.80 23.76 -0.78
N ILE A 203 -20.07 24.87 -0.75
CA ILE A 203 -18.65 24.88 -0.40
C ILE A 203 -18.47 25.22 1.07
N ILE A 204 -17.83 24.34 1.84
CA ILE A 204 -17.46 24.53 3.25
C ILE A 204 -15.93 24.58 3.32
N ASP A 205 -15.36 25.77 3.47
CA ASP A 205 -13.90 25.97 3.55
C ASP A 205 -13.45 26.02 5.02
N LEU A 206 -12.63 25.03 5.43
CA LEU A 206 -12.09 24.85 6.79
C LEU A 206 -10.59 25.14 6.89
N ARG A 207 -10.00 25.79 5.89
CA ARG A 207 -8.57 26.10 5.88
C ARG A 207 -8.21 27.33 6.71
#